data_9eefb8869506b4ea485db909387e8f08
#
_entry.id   9eefb8869506b4ea485db909387e8f08
#
_cell.length_a   1.000
_cell.length_b   1.000
_cell.length_c   1.000
_cell.angle_alpha   90.00
_cell.angle_beta   90.00
_cell.angle_gamma   90.00
#
_symmetry.space_group_name_H-M   'P 1'
#
loop_
_entity.id
_entity.type
_entity.pdbx_description
1 polymer ?
#
loop_
_entity_poly.entity_id
_entity_poly.type
_entity_poly.pdbx_seq_one_letter_code
_entity_poly.pdbx_strand_id
1 'polypeptide(L)'
;MQDQSDHLAREERAAASRVDLVATRWALIAAVVLYVIALFLPFAGNVAGWQILTFTDAADAVQAKLTEYAFTVLSFIGLVVLTSLVLATRRFPLAAAGWMFTTVSFFISILAIWLRRTSSAFDEGFYHGPGIYLAIVAVGIAVFAYIPVVLRRSETQSEIAERRGALEGRDEVALAQQAASREAAGENNPLLVDDRRARAAERHEKYREG
;
A
#
# COMPACT_ATOMS: atom_id res chain seq x y z
N MET A 1 12.21 -9.66 28.96
CA MET A 1 10.90 -9.27 28.41
C MET A 1 11.01 -8.29 27.23
N GLN A 2 11.83 -7.24 27.31
CA GLN A 2 12.03 -6.29 26.19
C GLN A 2 12.58 -6.95 24.91
N ASP A 3 13.52 -7.88 25.04
CA ASP A 3 14.13 -8.59 23.90
C ASP A 3 13.11 -9.45 23.12
N GLN A 4 12.12 -9.99 23.82
CA GLN A 4 11.07 -10.83 23.25
C GLN A 4 9.99 -9.98 22.54
N SER A 5 9.68 -8.79 23.08
CA SER A 5 8.80 -7.82 22.44
C SER A 5 9.40 -7.23 21.16
N ASP A 6 10.72 -6.96 21.17
CA ASP A 6 11.44 -6.46 19.99
C ASP A 6 11.59 -7.53 18.91
N HIS A 7 11.71 -8.80 19.27
CA HIS A 7 11.73 -9.92 18.32
C HIS A 7 10.36 -10.09 17.63
N LEU A 8 9.30 -10.11 18.41
CA LEU A 8 7.92 -10.19 17.88
C LEU A 8 7.59 -8.99 17.00
N ALA A 9 8.00 -7.78 17.37
CA ALA A 9 7.80 -6.58 16.55
C ALA A 9 8.56 -6.63 15.22
N ARG A 10 9.73 -7.28 15.17
CA ARG A 10 10.48 -7.50 13.92
C ARG A 10 9.84 -8.57 13.05
N GLU A 11 9.36 -9.66 13.64
CA GLU A 11 8.62 -10.71 12.92
C GLU A 11 7.32 -10.20 12.34
N GLU A 12 6.54 -9.42 13.10
CA GLU A 12 5.34 -8.76 12.61
C GLU A 12 5.63 -7.81 11.44
N ARG A 13 6.68 -6.98 11.53
CA ARG A 13 7.09 -6.10 10.43
C ARG A 13 7.53 -6.88 9.20
N ALA A 14 8.24 -7.99 9.38
CA ALA A 14 8.68 -8.86 8.31
C ALA A 14 7.49 -9.58 7.64
N ALA A 15 6.54 -10.07 8.41
CA ALA A 15 5.30 -10.66 7.91
C ALA A 15 4.41 -9.63 7.19
N ALA A 16 4.27 -8.43 7.77
CA ALA A 16 3.52 -7.32 7.19
C ALA A 16 4.16 -6.74 5.90
N SER A 17 5.44 -7.01 5.63
CA SER A 17 6.12 -6.55 4.42
C SER A 17 5.91 -7.47 3.21
N ARG A 18 5.33 -8.65 3.38
CA ARG A 18 5.08 -9.62 2.30
C ARG A 18 3.67 -9.46 1.73
N VAL A 19 3.59 -9.68 0.41
CA VAL A 19 2.34 -9.62 -0.34
C VAL A 19 1.88 -11.03 -0.67
N ASP A 20 0.59 -11.29 -0.43
CA ASP A 20 -0.06 -12.51 -0.92
C ASP A 20 -0.55 -12.28 -2.36
N LEU A 21 0.09 -12.99 -3.29
CA LEU A 21 -0.18 -12.90 -4.73
C LEU A 21 -0.96 -14.12 -5.26
N VAL A 22 -1.45 -15.01 -4.41
CA VAL A 22 -2.05 -16.28 -4.86
C VAL A 22 -3.14 -16.05 -5.91
N ALA A 23 -4.03 -15.10 -5.68
CA ALA A 23 -5.14 -14.83 -6.58
C ALA A 23 -4.73 -14.05 -7.85
N THR A 24 -3.71 -13.18 -7.78
CA THR A 24 -3.36 -12.23 -8.85
C THR A 24 -2.08 -12.58 -9.61
N ARG A 25 -1.33 -13.57 -9.12
CA ARG A 25 -0.04 -13.96 -9.68
C ARG A 25 -0.10 -14.24 -11.19
N TRP A 26 -1.06 -15.02 -11.61
CA TRP A 26 -1.19 -15.41 -13.02
C TRP A 26 -1.58 -14.24 -13.90
N ALA A 27 -2.41 -13.32 -13.41
CA ALA A 27 -2.76 -12.11 -14.13
C ALA A 27 -1.55 -11.19 -14.31
N LEU A 28 -0.71 -11.03 -13.27
CA LEU A 28 0.53 -10.26 -13.36
C LEU A 28 1.55 -10.90 -14.31
N ILE A 29 1.72 -12.23 -14.28
CA ILE A 29 2.58 -12.95 -15.22
C ILE A 29 2.08 -12.76 -16.66
N ALA A 30 0.78 -12.93 -16.90
CA ALA A 30 0.18 -12.72 -18.22
C ALA A 30 0.39 -11.28 -18.69
N ALA A 31 0.21 -10.29 -17.83
CA ALA A 31 0.45 -8.89 -18.15
C ALA A 31 1.92 -8.63 -18.58
N VAL A 32 2.89 -9.16 -17.83
CA VAL A 32 4.32 -9.04 -18.19
C VAL A 32 4.60 -9.69 -19.55
N VAL A 33 4.12 -10.91 -19.77
CA VAL A 33 4.31 -11.63 -21.04
C VAL A 33 3.69 -10.89 -22.21
N LEU A 34 2.43 -10.45 -22.09
CA LEU A 34 1.73 -9.69 -23.12
C LEU A 34 2.46 -8.38 -23.46
N TYR A 35 2.98 -7.68 -22.43
CA TYR A 35 3.71 -6.44 -22.64
C TYR A 35 5.05 -6.70 -23.38
N VAL A 36 5.78 -7.73 -22.99
CA VAL A 36 7.03 -8.11 -23.67
C VAL A 36 6.75 -8.45 -25.14
N ILE A 37 5.69 -9.21 -25.43
CA ILE A 37 5.27 -9.49 -26.82
C ILE A 37 4.93 -8.17 -27.53
N ALA A 38 4.20 -7.28 -26.88
CA ALA A 38 3.81 -5.99 -27.46
C ALA A 38 5.02 -5.15 -27.87
N LEU A 39 6.12 -5.19 -27.12
CA LEU A 39 7.35 -4.45 -27.46
C LEU A 39 7.95 -4.85 -28.81
N PHE A 40 7.73 -6.08 -29.26
CA PHE A 40 8.21 -6.55 -30.59
C PHE A 40 7.23 -6.28 -31.72
N LEU A 41 6.02 -5.83 -31.43
CA LEU A 41 5.01 -5.44 -32.39
C LEU A 41 5.13 -3.95 -32.73
N PRO A 42 4.64 -3.53 -33.93
CA PRO A 42 4.61 -2.12 -34.30
C PRO A 42 3.79 -1.27 -33.31
N PHE A 43 4.39 -0.19 -32.79
CA PHE A 43 3.72 0.80 -31.97
C PHE A 43 3.23 2.00 -32.76
N ALA A 44 4.05 2.47 -33.74
CA ALA A 44 3.72 3.58 -34.60
C ALA A 44 4.29 3.32 -36.00
N GLY A 45 3.46 3.37 -37.03
CA GLY A 45 3.86 2.94 -38.36
C GLY A 45 4.44 1.52 -38.32
N ASN A 46 5.67 1.35 -38.80
CA ASN A 46 6.40 0.07 -38.76
C ASN A 46 7.40 -0.03 -37.60
N VAL A 47 7.45 0.98 -36.71
CA VAL A 47 8.41 1.03 -35.62
C VAL A 47 7.91 0.25 -34.41
N ALA A 48 8.71 -0.72 -33.96
CA ALA A 48 8.37 -1.58 -32.83
C ALA A 48 8.52 -0.83 -31.48
N GLY A 49 7.80 -1.30 -30.46
CA GLY A 49 7.82 -0.68 -29.14
C GLY A 49 9.20 -0.64 -28.49
N TRP A 50 10.06 -1.66 -28.68
CA TRP A 50 11.41 -1.65 -28.18
C TRP A 50 12.29 -0.54 -28.79
N GLN A 51 12.04 -0.15 -30.06
CA GLN A 51 12.76 0.94 -30.73
C GLN A 51 12.39 2.31 -30.13
N ILE A 52 11.13 2.48 -29.72
CA ILE A 52 10.68 3.67 -28.98
C ILE A 52 11.31 3.65 -27.57
N LEU A 53 11.31 2.50 -26.89
CA LEU A 53 11.90 2.36 -25.55
C LEU A 53 13.39 2.74 -25.52
N THR A 54 14.13 2.42 -26.58
CA THR A 54 15.58 2.67 -26.68
C THR A 54 15.93 3.96 -27.42
N PHE A 55 14.94 4.81 -27.73
CA PHE A 55 15.14 6.13 -28.35
C PHE A 55 15.96 6.07 -29.65
N THR A 56 15.59 5.13 -30.54
CA THR A 56 16.28 4.97 -31.81
C THR A 56 15.86 6.02 -32.83
N ASP A 57 16.73 6.28 -33.84
CA ASP A 57 16.41 7.16 -35.00
C ASP A 57 15.13 6.75 -35.74
N ALA A 58 14.79 5.45 -35.70
CA ALA A 58 13.54 4.94 -36.27
C ALA A 58 12.30 5.52 -35.56
N ALA A 59 12.38 5.77 -34.25
CA ALA A 59 11.27 6.39 -33.51
C ALA A 59 11.12 7.87 -33.87
N ASP A 60 12.22 8.56 -34.14
CA ASP A 60 12.20 9.97 -34.61
C ASP A 60 11.63 10.06 -36.03
N ALA A 61 11.95 9.09 -36.90
CA ALA A 61 11.43 9.04 -38.27
C ALA A 61 9.90 8.94 -38.33
N VAL A 62 9.24 8.31 -37.35
CA VAL A 62 7.77 8.25 -37.22
C VAL A 62 7.20 9.36 -36.33
N GLN A 63 8.02 10.36 -36.00
CA GLN A 63 7.65 11.50 -35.14
C GLN A 63 7.05 11.04 -33.81
N ALA A 64 7.71 10.08 -33.12
CA ALA A 64 7.24 9.60 -31.82
C ALA A 64 7.10 10.77 -30.84
N LYS A 65 5.97 10.81 -30.13
CA LYS A 65 5.66 11.90 -29.21
C LYS A 65 6.23 11.60 -27.81
N LEU A 66 6.51 12.65 -27.05
CA LEU A 66 6.99 12.52 -25.67
C LEU A 66 6.10 11.60 -24.82
N THR A 67 4.79 11.64 -25.05
CA THR A 67 3.83 10.78 -24.35
C THR A 67 3.97 9.30 -24.70
N GLU A 68 4.39 8.97 -25.90
CA GLU A 68 4.66 7.58 -26.33
C GLU A 68 5.96 7.07 -25.69
N TYR A 69 6.99 7.90 -25.64
CA TYR A 69 8.22 7.60 -24.90
C TYR A 69 7.93 7.42 -23.42
N ALA A 70 7.21 8.36 -22.79
CA ALA A 70 6.86 8.29 -21.38
C ALA A 70 6.01 7.05 -21.07
N PHE A 71 5.01 6.74 -21.91
CA PHE A 71 4.21 5.51 -21.76
C PHE A 71 5.10 4.27 -21.80
N THR A 72 5.96 4.17 -22.83
CA THR A 72 6.78 2.96 -23.03
C THR A 72 7.80 2.77 -21.90
N VAL A 73 8.47 3.85 -21.46
CA VAL A 73 9.46 3.79 -20.37
C VAL A 73 8.79 3.48 -19.02
N LEU A 74 7.72 4.18 -18.67
CA LEU A 74 7.04 3.98 -17.39
C LEU A 74 6.37 2.61 -17.29
N SER A 75 5.75 2.14 -18.38
CA SER A 75 5.17 0.80 -18.41
C SER A 75 6.25 -0.28 -18.38
N PHE A 76 7.38 -0.10 -19.03
CA PHE A 76 8.51 -1.03 -18.93
C PHE A 76 9.04 -1.13 -17.49
N ILE A 77 9.27 0.00 -16.83
CA ILE A 77 9.70 0.02 -15.42
C ILE A 77 8.64 -0.62 -14.53
N GLY A 78 7.38 -0.24 -14.67
CA GLY A 78 6.27 -0.75 -13.84
C GLY A 78 5.99 -2.24 -14.05
N LEU A 79 5.87 -2.66 -15.31
CA LEU A 79 5.47 -4.02 -15.63
C LEU A 79 6.67 -4.97 -15.68
N VAL A 80 7.70 -4.66 -16.48
CA VAL A 80 8.78 -5.61 -16.68
C VAL A 80 9.71 -5.65 -15.47
N VAL A 81 10.15 -4.49 -14.98
CA VAL A 81 11.12 -4.44 -13.89
C VAL A 81 10.44 -4.67 -12.53
N LEU A 82 9.54 -3.77 -12.13
CA LEU A 82 8.96 -3.81 -10.78
C LEU A 82 8.05 -5.01 -10.58
N THR A 83 7.16 -5.34 -11.54
CA THR A 83 6.28 -6.49 -11.40
C THR A 83 7.05 -7.81 -11.38
N SER A 84 8.11 -7.97 -12.17
CA SER A 84 8.97 -9.15 -12.10
C SER A 84 9.68 -9.26 -10.75
N LEU A 85 10.16 -8.14 -10.19
CA LEU A 85 10.72 -8.09 -8.84
C LEU A 85 9.69 -8.44 -7.76
N VAL A 86 8.44 -7.97 -7.91
CA VAL A 86 7.33 -8.33 -7.00
C VAL A 86 7.05 -9.82 -7.05
N LEU A 87 6.97 -10.41 -8.23
CA LEU A 87 6.74 -11.85 -8.41
C LEU A 87 7.85 -12.70 -7.79
N ALA A 88 9.11 -12.21 -7.85
CA ALA A 88 10.28 -12.89 -7.30
C ALA A 88 10.39 -12.70 -5.77
N THR A 89 10.23 -11.46 -5.27
CA THR A 89 10.54 -11.10 -3.87
C THR A 89 9.32 -11.04 -2.97
N ARG A 90 8.12 -10.87 -3.53
CA ARG A 90 6.84 -10.66 -2.83
C ARG A 90 6.87 -9.50 -1.83
N ARG A 91 7.67 -8.46 -2.10
CA ARG A 91 7.79 -7.29 -1.23
C ARG A 91 6.74 -6.25 -1.58
N PHE A 92 6.00 -5.79 -0.58
CA PHE A 92 4.96 -4.77 -0.74
C PHE A 92 5.45 -3.43 -1.30
N PRO A 93 6.57 -2.84 -0.87
CA PRO A 93 7.02 -1.57 -1.43
C PRO A 93 7.21 -1.61 -2.94
N LEU A 94 7.68 -2.74 -3.47
CA LEU A 94 7.81 -2.96 -4.90
C LEU A 94 6.44 -3.09 -5.59
N ALA A 95 5.47 -3.73 -4.93
CA ALA A 95 4.11 -3.84 -5.44
C ALA A 95 3.42 -2.47 -5.51
N ALA A 96 3.57 -1.65 -4.48
CA ALA A 96 3.04 -0.28 -4.45
C ALA A 96 3.69 0.58 -5.55
N ALA A 97 5.01 0.54 -5.69
CA ALA A 97 5.71 1.24 -6.77
C ALA A 97 5.27 0.72 -8.15
N GLY A 98 5.22 -0.61 -8.36
CA GLY A 98 4.76 -1.21 -9.61
C GLY A 98 3.34 -0.76 -9.98
N TRP A 99 2.43 -0.75 -9.01
CA TRP A 99 1.07 -0.24 -9.20
C TRP A 99 1.04 1.24 -9.58
N MET A 100 1.83 2.09 -8.91
CA MET A 100 1.91 3.52 -9.24
C MET A 100 2.41 3.73 -10.67
N PHE A 101 3.52 3.10 -11.05
CA PHE A 101 4.08 3.25 -12.40
C PHE A 101 3.13 2.74 -13.48
N THR A 102 2.49 1.58 -13.30
CA THR A 102 1.52 1.04 -14.24
C THR A 102 0.27 1.91 -14.33
N THR A 103 -0.22 2.46 -13.21
CA THR A 103 -1.40 3.35 -13.20
C THR A 103 -1.09 4.65 -13.93
N VAL A 104 0.04 5.30 -13.64
CA VAL A 104 0.44 6.54 -14.33
C VAL A 104 0.63 6.28 -15.83
N SER A 105 1.32 5.18 -16.20
CA SER A 105 1.50 4.84 -17.61
C SER A 105 0.17 4.56 -18.33
N PHE A 106 -0.81 3.96 -17.64
CA PHE A 106 -2.14 3.73 -18.19
C PHE A 106 -2.83 5.04 -18.58
N PHE A 107 -2.80 6.05 -17.73
CA PHE A 107 -3.35 7.37 -18.06
C PHE A 107 -2.55 8.07 -19.17
N ILE A 108 -1.23 7.97 -19.16
CA ILE A 108 -0.38 8.52 -20.23
C ILE A 108 -0.69 7.85 -21.58
N SER A 109 -1.05 6.56 -21.59
CA SER A 109 -1.42 5.87 -22.84
C SER A 109 -2.63 6.49 -23.53
N ILE A 110 -3.63 6.91 -22.76
CA ILE A 110 -4.82 7.60 -23.28
C ILE A 110 -4.40 8.92 -23.95
N LEU A 111 -3.52 9.65 -23.28
CA LEU A 111 -2.98 10.90 -23.81
C LEU A 111 -2.12 10.67 -25.05
N ALA A 112 -1.32 9.61 -25.07
CA ALA A 112 -0.49 9.25 -26.22
C ALA A 112 -1.33 8.96 -27.46
N ILE A 113 -2.42 8.17 -27.31
CA ILE A 113 -3.36 7.90 -28.40
C ILE A 113 -4.01 9.18 -28.91
N TRP A 114 -4.45 10.04 -28.00
CA TRP A 114 -5.14 11.27 -28.35
C TRP A 114 -4.19 12.25 -29.07
N LEU A 115 -2.98 12.48 -28.53
CA LEU A 115 -2.01 13.39 -29.12
C LEU A 115 -1.56 12.94 -30.52
N ARG A 116 -1.35 11.65 -30.76
CA ARG A 116 -0.99 11.19 -32.09
C ARG A 116 -2.14 11.42 -33.08
N ARG A 117 -3.38 11.11 -32.70
CA ARG A 117 -4.55 11.32 -33.57
C ARG A 117 -4.78 12.77 -33.97
N THR A 118 -4.32 13.71 -33.17
CA THR A 118 -4.44 15.17 -33.42
C THR A 118 -3.16 15.79 -33.93
N SER A 119 -2.17 14.99 -34.33
CA SER A 119 -0.88 15.48 -34.80
C SER A 119 -0.66 15.31 -36.29
N SER A 120 0.25 16.10 -36.88
CA SER A 120 0.68 15.98 -38.28
C SER A 120 1.19 14.58 -38.65
N ALA A 121 1.78 13.84 -37.68
CA ALA A 121 2.23 12.48 -37.91
C ALA A 121 1.08 11.54 -38.32
N PHE A 122 -0.13 11.78 -37.79
CA PHE A 122 -1.34 11.02 -38.21
C PHE A 122 -1.73 11.36 -39.65
N ASP A 123 -1.66 12.61 -40.02
CA ASP A 123 -1.98 13.07 -41.41
C ASP A 123 -0.95 12.54 -42.42
N GLU A 124 0.29 12.31 -42.01
CA GLU A 124 1.37 11.70 -42.79
C GLU A 124 1.24 10.15 -42.90
N GLY A 125 0.26 9.55 -42.21
CA GLY A 125 0.01 8.10 -42.25
C GLY A 125 0.71 7.28 -41.20
N PHE A 126 1.37 7.89 -40.19
CA PHE A 126 1.99 7.18 -39.06
C PHE A 126 0.95 6.85 -37.98
N TYR A 127 0.11 5.87 -38.24
CA TYR A 127 -0.91 5.39 -37.31
C TYR A 127 -0.31 4.54 -36.19
N HIS A 128 -1.06 4.44 -35.09
CA HIS A 128 -0.71 3.47 -34.04
C HIS A 128 -0.87 2.05 -34.56
N GLY A 129 0.15 1.23 -34.32
CA GLY A 129 0.15 -0.20 -34.62
C GLY A 129 -0.50 -1.04 -33.51
N PRO A 130 -0.65 -2.35 -33.77
CA PRO A 130 -1.28 -3.27 -32.81
C PRO A 130 -0.49 -3.40 -31.49
N GLY A 131 0.81 -3.16 -31.52
CA GLY A 131 1.68 -3.29 -30.35
C GLY A 131 1.30 -2.35 -29.20
N ILE A 132 1.01 -1.07 -29.50
CA ILE A 132 0.65 -0.11 -28.46
C ILE A 132 -0.67 -0.48 -27.77
N TYR A 133 -1.66 -0.97 -28.54
CA TYR A 133 -2.94 -1.40 -27.98
C TYR A 133 -2.78 -2.63 -27.08
N LEU A 134 -1.96 -3.61 -27.52
CA LEU A 134 -1.65 -4.78 -26.71
C LEU A 134 -0.90 -4.39 -25.42
N ALA A 135 0.02 -3.42 -25.49
CA ALA A 135 0.72 -2.89 -24.34
C ALA A 135 -0.25 -2.21 -23.35
N ILE A 136 -1.22 -1.44 -23.86
CA ILE A 136 -2.26 -0.79 -23.02
C ILE A 136 -3.12 -1.84 -22.31
N VAL A 137 -3.53 -2.90 -23.02
CA VAL A 137 -4.28 -4.00 -22.41
C VAL A 137 -3.47 -4.68 -21.32
N ALA A 138 -2.18 -4.96 -21.57
CA ALA A 138 -1.29 -5.56 -20.59
C ALA A 138 -1.14 -4.67 -19.33
N VAL A 139 -0.94 -3.37 -19.51
CA VAL A 139 -0.88 -2.40 -18.40
C VAL A 139 -2.20 -2.36 -17.64
N GLY A 140 -3.34 -2.33 -18.34
CA GLY A 140 -4.67 -2.38 -17.73
C GLY A 140 -4.87 -3.62 -16.86
N ILE A 141 -4.53 -4.81 -17.37
CA ILE A 141 -4.58 -6.05 -16.58
C ILE A 141 -3.76 -5.92 -15.30
N ALA A 142 -2.55 -5.36 -15.37
CA ALA A 142 -1.70 -5.18 -14.19
C ALA A 142 -2.29 -4.19 -13.19
N VAL A 143 -2.81 -3.04 -13.64
CA VAL A 143 -3.46 -2.05 -12.77
C VAL A 143 -4.58 -2.70 -11.96
N PHE A 144 -5.49 -3.43 -12.63
CA PHE A 144 -6.59 -4.11 -11.95
C PHE A 144 -6.13 -5.28 -11.07
N ALA A 145 -5.09 -6.02 -11.48
CA ALA A 145 -4.53 -7.11 -10.69
C ALA A 145 -3.85 -6.60 -9.40
N TYR A 146 -3.33 -5.39 -9.39
CA TYR A 146 -2.74 -4.78 -8.19
C TYR A 146 -3.76 -4.25 -7.19
N ILE A 147 -4.98 -3.88 -7.62
CA ILE A 147 -6.00 -3.32 -6.72
C ILE A 147 -6.22 -4.16 -5.46
N PRO A 148 -6.53 -5.47 -5.53
CA PRO A 148 -6.75 -6.27 -4.33
C PRO A 148 -5.48 -6.42 -3.48
N VAL A 149 -4.30 -6.35 -4.10
CA VAL A 149 -3.01 -6.43 -3.40
C VAL A 149 -2.79 -5.19 -2.51
N VAL A 150 -3.13 -4.01 -3.04
CA VAL A 150 -2.96 -2.73 -2.32
C VAL A 150 -4.06 -2.51 -1.29
N LEU A 151 -5.33 -2.82 -1.62
CA LEU A 151 -6.48 -2.61 -0.74
C LEU A 151 -6.46 -3.52 0.49
N ARG A 152 -6.19 -4.82 0.33
CA ARG A 152 -6.14 -5.77 1.47
C ARG A 152 -5.12 -5.37 2.53
N ARG A 153 -4.03 -4.74 2.13
CA ARG A 153 -3.05 -4.26 3.11
C ARG A 153 -3.53 -3.02 3.85
N SER A 154 -4.25 -2.12 3.17
CA SER A 154 -4.84 -0.94 3.82
C SER A 154 -5.77 -1.36 4.96
N GLU A 155 -6.61 -2.36 4.75
CA GLU A 155 -7.52 -2.91 5.76
C GLU A 155 -6.74 -3.54 6.94
N THR A 156 -5.74 -4.37 6.66
CA THR A 156 -4.92 -5.01 7.71
C THR A 156 -4.14 -3.99 8.53
N GLN A 157 -3.66 -2.91 7.92
CA GLN A 157 -2.95 -1.84 8.66
C GLN A 157 -3.90 -1.03 9.54
N SER A 158 -5.12 -0.74 9.08
CA SER A 158 -6.12 -0.04 9.90
C SER A 158 -6.57 -0.91 11.09
N GLU A 159 -6.79 -2.20 10.91
CA GLU A 159 -7.10 -3.13 12.00
C GLU A 159 -5.97 -3.22 13.05
N ILE A 160 -4.71 -3.25 12.62
CA ILE A 160 -3.56 -3.27 13.54
C ILE A 160 -3.45 -1.94 14.29
N ALA A 161 -3.66 -0.81 13.60
CA ALA A 161 -3.65 0.52 14.23
C ALA A 161 -4.78 0.66 15.26
N GLU A 162 -5.99 0.18 14.95
CA GLU A 162 -7.13 0.15 15.88
C GLU A 162 -6.85 -0.73 17.10
N ARG A 163 -6.28 -1.92 16.89
CA ARG A 163 -5.90 -2.83 17.99
C ARG A 163 -4.84 -2.21 18.90
N ARG A 164 -3.83 -1.51 18.34
CA ARG A 164 -2.82 -0.78 19.13
C ARG A 164 -3.45 0.37 19.91
N GLY A 165 -4.27 1.19 19.27
CA GLY A 165 -4.97 2.28 19.95
C GLY A 165 -5.87 1.77 21.09
N ALA A 166 -6.54 0.63 20.89
CA ALA A 166 -7.35 0.00 21.93
C ALA A 166 -6.52 -0.57 23.10
N LEU A 167 -5.29 -1.05 22.84
CA LEU A 167 -4.38 -1.53 23.88
C LEU A 167 -3.77 -0.34 24.66
N GLU A 168 -3.29 0.69 23.97
CA GLU A 168 -2.76 1.92 24.57
C GLU A 168 -3.82 2.61 25.43
N GLY A 169 -5.06 2.75 24.93
CA GLY A 169 -6.16 3.31 25.71
C GLY A 169 -6.55 2.47 26.93
N ARG A 170 -6.42 1.14 26.90
CA ARG A 170 -6.64 0.27 28.05
C ARG A 170 -5.53 0.40 29.07
N ASP A 171 -4.28 0.55 28.64
CA ASP A 171 -3.14 0.72 29.53
C ASP A 171 -3.20 2.08 30.23
N GLU A 172 -3.58 3.16 29.55
CA GLU A 172 -3.80 4.48 30.15
C GLU A 172 -4.93 4.47 31.19
N VAL A 173 -6.06 3.83 30.87
CA VAL A 173 -7.18 3.68 31.81
C VAL A 173 -6.78 2.81 33.00
N ALA A 174 -6.05 1.71 32.76
CA ALA A 174 -5.56 0.84 33.83
C ALA A 174 -4.57 1.58 34.76
N LEU A 175 -3.67 2.39 34.21
CA LEU A 175 -2.73 3.22 34.98
C LEU A 175 -3.47 4.31 35.76
N ALA A 176 -4.47 4.97 35.16
CA ALA A 176 -5.30 5.97 35.86
C ALA A 176 -6.11 5.33 36.99
N GLN A 177 -6.68 4.15 36.81
CA GLN A 177 -7.37 3.39 37.84
C GLN A 177 -6.43 2.96 38.97
N GLN A 178 -5.21 2.50 38.66
CA GLN A 178 -4.20 2.16 39.66
C GLN A 178 -3.74 3.40 40.46
N ALA A 179 -3.55 4.54 39.80
CA ALA A 179 -3.22 5.81 40.47
C ALA A 179 -4.33 6.23 41.43
N ALA A 180 -5.59 6.24 40.94
CA ALA A 180 -6.75 6.55 41.77
C ALA A 180 -6.94 5.56 42.94
N SER A 181 -6.65 4.27 42.74
CA SER A 181 -6.72 3.25 43.78
C SER A 181 -5.62 3.44 44.82
N ARG A 182 -4.42 3.87 44.41
CA ARG A 182 -3.31 4.19 45.34
C ARG A 182 -3.59 5.46 46.16
N GLU A 183 -4.17 6.49 45.55
CA GLU A 183 -4.64 7.68 46.26
C GLU A 183 -5.74 7.35 47.26
N ALA A 184 -6.68 6.49 46.87
CA ALA A 184 -7.78 6.03 47.73
C ALA A 184 -7.29 5.14 48.88
N ALA A 185 -6.21 4.37 48.68
CA ALA A 185 -5.59 3.50 49.69
C ALA A 185 -4.54 4.21 50.57
N GLY A 186 -4.20 5.47 50.29
CA GLY A 186 -3.29 6.28 51.11
C GLY A 186 -3.82 6.44 52.53
N GLU A 187 -2.93 6.25 53.53
CA GLU A 187 -3.23 6.20 54.95
C GLU A 187 -3.96 7.44 55.55
N ASN A 188 -4.13 8.50 54.76
CA ASN A 188 -4.77 9.76 55.12
C ASN A 188 -6.04 10.12 54.32
N ASN A 189 -6.71 9.16 53.75
CA ASN A 189 -7.99 9.47 53.06
C ASN A 189 -9.12 9.63 54.10
N PRO A 190 -9.60 10.85 54.39
CA PRO A 190 -10.64 11.11 55.40
C PRO A 190 -11.97 10.41 55.10
N LEU A 191 -12.15 9.92 53.89
CA LEU A 191 -13.34 9.16 53.48
C LEU A 191 -13.30 7.67 53.86
N LEU A 192 -12.12 7.15 54.22
CA LEU A 192 -11.93 5.76 54.65
C LEU A 192 -11.80 5.61 56.18
N VAL A 193 -11.81 6.71 56.93
CA VAL A 193 -11.88 6.66 58.37
C VAL A 193 -13.31 6.26 58.74
N ASP A 194 -13.47 4.98 59.10
CA ASP A 194 -14.77 4.44 59.55
C ASP A 194 -15.07 4.90 60.96
N ASP A 195 -15.50 6.15 61.11
CA ASP A 195 -15.92 6.77 62.35
C ASP A 195 -17.09 6.05 63.04
N ARG A 196 -17.73 5.09 62.34
CA ARG A 196 -18.86 4.36 62.90
C ARG A 196 -18.46 3.50 64.10
N ARG A 197 -17.29 2.87 64.05
CA ARG A 197 -16.76 2.10 65.20
C ARG A 197 -16.37 2.97 66.36
N ALA A 198 -15.73 4.11 66.10
CA ALA A 198 -15.41 5.08 67.16
C ALA A 198 -16.64 5.65 67.81
N ARG A 199 -17.64 6.06 67.04
CA ARG A 199 -18.96 6.54 67.57
C ARG A 199 -19.80 5.47 68.26
N ALA A 200 -19.62 4.19 67.89
CA ALA A 200 -20.28 3.10 68.59
C ALA A 200 -19.60 2.79 69.93
N ALA A 201 -18.29 2.87 70.05
CA ALA A 201 -17.52 2.71 71.30
C ALA A 201 -17.83 3.84 72.28
N GLU A 202 -17.85 5.10 71.84
CA GLU A 202 -18.24 6.24 72.70
C GLU A 202 -19.70 6.12 73.23
N ARG A 203 -20.63 5.60 72.43
CA ARG A 203 -22.01 5.35 72.90
C ARG A 203 -22.08 4.26 73.94
N HIS A 204 -21.28 3.19 73.82
CA HIS A 204 -21.24 2.12 74.81
C HIS A 204 -20.61 2.56 76.13
N GLU A 205 -19.59 3.41 76.09
CA GLU A 205 -18.98 3.95 77.32
C GLU A 205 -19.95 4.85 78.05
N LYS A 206 -20.65 5.72 77.35
CA LYS A 206 -21.70 6.60 77.95
C LYS A 206 -22.84 5.84 78.62
N TYR A 207 -23.18 4.63 78.10
CA TYR A 207 -24.22 3.75 78.70
C TYR A 207 -23.72 2.94 79.91
N ARG A 208 -22.44 2.89 80.17
CA ARG A 208 -21.84 2.19 81.31
C ARG A 208 -21.61 3.09 82.52
N GLU A 209 -21.61 4.36 82.32
CA GLU A 209 -21.39 5.36 83.39
C GLU A 209 -22.68 6.01 83.93
N GLY A 210 -23.84 5.71 83.38
CA GLY A 210 -25.12 6.14 83.87
C GLY A 210 -25.99 4.99 84.40
#